data_5b125cb2234b021bfa352d78a377f844
#
_entry.id   5b125cb2234b021bfa352d78a377f844
#
_cell.length_a   1.000
_cell.length_b   1.000
_cell.length_c   1.000
_cell.angle_alpha   90.00
_cell.angle_beta   90.00
_cell.angle_gamma   90.00
#
_symmetry.space_group_name_H-M   'P 1'
#
loop_
_entity.id
_entity.type
_entity.pdbx_description
1 polymer ?
#
loop_
_entity_poly.entity_id
_entity_poly.type
_entity_poly.pdbx_seq_one_letter_code
_entity_poly.pdbx_strand_id
1 'polypeptide(L)'
;MTIKQVLSATKAAGEDDGFTVDGREVNQVRVVGNILRQDKKETKHVYTIEDQTGMLECTMWVNQEEAGATVEERAEKMVNGSYVCVIGGLKEYNGKLNVSAYDVRPIEDFNEITHHYLEAIYSHAKQTNAIKTGGGGAAAPSSAFGAFNPSGGRVSADAMD
;
A
#
# COMPACT_ATOMS: atom_id res chain seq x y z
N MET A 1 0.53 3.53 -0.94
CA MET A 1 0.02 4.52 0.06
C MET A 1 -1.49 4.49 0.08
N THR A 2 -2.14 4.79 1.22
CA THR A 2 -3.59 5.02 1.27
C THR A 2 -3.94 6.41 0.73
N ILE A 3 -5.19 6.60 0.29
CA ILE A 3 -5.65 7.90 -0.20
C ILE A 3 -5.54 8.97 0.88
N LYS A 4 -5.84 8.64 2.14
CA LYS A 4 -5.67 9.57 3.27
C LYS A 4 -4.23 10.05 3.42
N GLN A 5 -3.23 9.17 3.27
CA GLN A 5 -1.83 9.57 3.29
C GLN A 5 -1.48 10.51 2.13
N VAL A 6 -1.98 10.22 0.93
CA VAL A 6 -1.80 11.08 -0.25
C VAL A 6 -2.42 12.46 0.00
N LEU A 7 -3.64 12.51 0.52
CA LEU A 7 -4.34 13.77 0.82
C LEU A 7 -3.70 14.56 1.97
N SER A 8 -2.90 13.92 2.82
CA SER A 8 -2.13 14.60 3.87
C SER A 8 -0.77 15.12 3.39
N ALA A 9 -0.44 14.94 2.11
CA ALA A 9 0.79 15.44 1.55
C ALA A 9 0.87 16.97 1.63
N THR A 10 2.03 17.46 2.03
CA THR A 10 2.33 18.89 2.07
C THR A 10 3.35 19.23 1.00
N LYS A 11 3.25 20.44 0.44
CA LYS A 11 4.29 20.92 -0.48
C LYS A 11 5.63 20.98 0.23
N ALA A 12 6.67 20.49 -0.42
CA ALA A 12 8.03 20.64 0.04
C ALA A 12 8.43 22.14 0.01
N ALA A 13 9.18 22.58 0.99
CA ALA A 13 9.71 23.95 1.01
C ALA A 13 10.85 24.06 -0.01
N GLY A 14 10.54 24.54 -1.22
CA GLY A 14 11.50 24.74 -2.32
C GLY A 14 10.80 25.18 -3.60
N GLU A 15 11.60 25.54 -4.61
CA GLU A 15 11.09 25.95 -5.92
C GLU A 15 10.53 24.81 -6.78
N ASP A 16 10.78 23.56 -6.40
CA ASP A 16 10.26 22.39 -7.09
C ASP A 16 8.89 21.97 -6.55
N ASP A 17 8.01 21.53 -7.46
CA ASP A 17 6.64 21.02 -7.19
C ASP A 17 6.63 19.70 -6.39
N GLY A 18 7.59 19.50 -5.48
CA GLY A 18 7.69 18.31 -4.65
C GLY A 18 6.64 18.26 -3.54
N PHE A 19 6.23 17.05 -3.20
CA PHE A 19 5.33 16.79 -2.08
C PHE A 19 6.02 15.93 -1.02
N THR A 20 5.66 16.16 0.24
CA THR A 20 6.18 15.40 1.38
C THR A 20 5.03 14.66 2.07
N VAL A 21 5.22 13.36 2.26
CA VAL A 21 4.31 12.49 3.03
C VAL A 21 5.13 11.79 4.11
N ASP A 22 4.66 11.82 5.35
CA ASP A 22 5.37 11.23 6.50
C ASP A 22 6.84 11.69 6.62
N GLY A 23 7.13 12.97 6.25
CA GLY A 23 8.46 13.55 6.31
C GLY A 23 9.41 13.12 5.19
N ARG A 24 8.93 12.45 4.15
CA ARG A 24 9.71 12.04 2.97
C ARG A 24 9.15 12.68 1.72
N GLU A 25 10.06 13.10 0.86
CA GLU A 25 9.70 13.57 -0.48
C GLU A 25 9.12 12.42 -1.31
N VAL A 26 8.01 12.73 -2.00
CA VAL A 26 7.24 11.78 -2.79
C VAL A 26 7.04 12.36 -4.18
N ASN A 27 7.69 11.76 -5.17
CA ASN A 27 7.56 12.13 -6.57
C ASN A 27 6.52 11.27 -7.31
N GLN A 28 6.35 10.05 -6.85
CA GLN A 28 5.43 9.09 -7.44
C GLN A 28 4.66 8.34 -6.35
N VAL A 29 3.38 8.13 -6.59
CA VAL A 29 2.50 7.37 -5.70
C VAL A 29 1.90 6.17 -6.42
N ARG A 30 1.69 5.11 -5.65
CA ARG A 30 0.85 3.97 -6.03
C ARG A 30 -0.34 3.92 -5.08
N VAL A 31 -1.54 3.96 -5.65
CA VAL A 31 -2.80 3.92 -4.92
C VAL A 31 -3.67 2.81 -5.50
N VAL A 32 -4.36 2.10 -4.64
CA VAL A 32 -5.36 1.10 -5.01
C VAL A 32 -6.69 1.54 -4.47
N GLY A 33 -7.71 1.52 -5.30
CA GLY A 33 -9.06 1.93 -4.90
C GLY A 33 -10.12 1.45 -5.87
N ASN A 34 -11.34 1.65 -5.47
CA ASN A 34 -12.54 1.36 -6.25
C ASN A 34 -12.93 2.59 -7.08
N ILE A 35 -13.28 2.42 -8.35
CA ILE A 35 -13.79 3.51 -9.20
C ILE A 35 -15.21 3.85 -8.77
N LEU A 36 -15.40 5.05 -8.24
CA LEU A 36 -16.73 5.62 -7.97
C LEU A 36 -17.33 6.27 -9.21
N ARG A 37 -16.50 6.99 -9.94
CA ARG A 37 -16.89 7.75 -11.12
C ARG A 37 -15.77 7.80 -12.13
N GLN A 38 -16.13 7.77 -13.40
CA GLN A 38 -15.20 7.99 -14.51
C GLN A 38 -15.79 8.98 -15.52
N ASP A 39 -14.93 9.83 -16.06
CA ASP A 39 -15.21 10.73 -17.16
C ASP A 39 -14.14 10.52 -18.24
N LYS A 40 -14.52 9.91 -19.34
CA LYS A 40 -13.63 9.59 -20.45
C LYS A 40 -13.80 10.60 -21.55
N LYS A 41 -12.76 11.37 -21.83
CA LYS A 41 -12.67 12.33 -22.92
C LYS A 41 -11.59 11.88 -23.90
N GLU A 42 -11.63 12.38 -25.12
CA GLU A 42 -10.67 12.00 -26.17
C GLU A 42 -9.21 12.19 -25.77
N THR A 43 -8.89 13.22 -24.99
CA THR A 43 -7.52 13.58 -24.62
C THR A 43 -7.13 13.18 -23.20
N LYS A 44 -8.12 12.88 -22.34
CA LYS A 44 -7.87 12.51 -20.94
C LYS A 44 -9.01 11.70 -20.35
N HIS A 45 -8.68 10.76 -19.51
CA HIS A 45 -9.61 10.04 -18.66
C HIS A 45 -9.45 10.52 -17.22
N VAL A 46 -10.56 10.83 -16.55
CA VAL A 46 -10.58 11.21 -15.14
C VAL A 46 -11.31 10.16 -14.36
N TYR A 47 -10.65 9.63 -13.34
CA TYR A 47 -11.21 8.63 -12.44
C TYR A 47 -11.30 9.20 -11.03
N THR A 48 -12.44 9.08 -10.38
CA THR A 48 -12.57 9.30 -8.94
C THR A 48 -12.53 7.93 -8.28
N ILE A 49 -11.50 7.70 -7.49
CA ILE A 49 -11.26 6.44 -6.79
C ILE A 49 -11.41 6.62 -5.28
N GLU A 50 -11.80 5.55 -4.60
CA GLU A 50 -11.98 5.47 -3.15
C GLU A 50 -11.30 4.21 -2.61
N ASP A 51 -10.69 4.34 -1.43
CA ASP A 51 -10.06 3.22 -0.72
C ASP A 51 -10.56 3.09 0.73
N GLN A 52 -11.75 3.64 1.06
CA GLN A 52 -12.34 3.75 2.39
C GLN A 52 -11.59 4.70 3.35
N THR A 53 -10.39 5.16 3.02
CA THR A 53 -9.67 6.19 3.79
C THR A 53 -9.91 7.58 3.25
N GLY A 54 -10.38 7.69 2.00
CA GLY A 54 -10.67 8.94 1.32
C GLY A 54 -11.03 8.73 -0.15
N MET A 55 -11.28 9.84 -0.84
CA MET A 55 -11.53 9.89 -2.28
C MET A 55 -10.44 10.71 -2.96
N LEU A 56 -9.99 10.27 -4.13
CA LEU A 56 -8.92 10.91 -4.89
C LEU A 56 -9.28 10.96 -6.37
N GLU A 57 -9.03 12.11 -6.99
CA GLU A 57 -9.16 12.26 -8.43
C GLU A 57 -7.84 11.92 -9.11
N CYS A 58 -7.91 11.08 -10.13
CA CYS A 58 -6.78 10.64 -10.93
C CYS A 58 -7.04 11.01 -12.39
N THR A 59 -6.12 11.72 -13.00
CA THR A 59 -6.21 12.12 -14.41
C THR A 59 -5.15 11.37 -15.20
N MET A 60 -5.55 10.60 -16.18
CA MET A 60 -4.68 9.94 -17.15
C MET A 60 -4.80 10.64 -18.50
N TRP A 61 -3.69 11.09 -19.06
CA TRP A 61 -3.63 11.65 -20.41
C TRP A 61 -3.54 10.51 -21.41
N VAL A 62 -4.39 10.56 -22.43
CA VAL A 62 -4.45 9.54 -23.48
C VAL A 62 -3.66 10.04 -24.68
N ASN A 63 -2.59 9.32 -25.01
CA ASN A 63 -1.87 9.53 -26.25
C ASN A 63 -2.54 8.69 -27.34
N GLN A 64 -3.08 9.32 -28.37
CA GLN A 64 -3.77 8.63 -29.48
C GLN A 64 -2.86 7.66 -30.24
N GLU A 65 -1.55 7.84 -30.17
CA GLU A 65 -0.57 6.96 -30.81
C GLU A 65 -0.33 5.64 -30.05
N GLU A 66 -0.69 5.57 -28.78
CA GLU A 66 -0.53 4.39 -27.92
C GLU A 66 -1.84 3.59 -27.73
N ALA A 67 -2.93 4.02 -28.37
CA ALA A 67 -4.23 3.35 -28.33
C ALA A 67 -4.18 2.01 -29.10
N GLY A 68 -3.50 1.03 -28.52
CA GLY A 68 -3.55 -0.35 -28.99
C GLY A 68 -4.70 -1.13 -28.35
N ALA A 69 -5.04 -2.27 -28.95
CA ALA A 69 -6.12 -3.17 -28.47
C ALA A 69 -6.05 -3.48 -26.97
N THR A 70 -4.86 -3.53 -26.39
CA THR A 70 -4.66 -3.76 -24.95
C THR A 70 -5.14 -2.62 -24.05
N VAL A 71 -5.12 -1.38 -24.54
CA VAL A 71 -5.61 -0.21 -23.80
C VAL A 71 -7.14 -0.20 -23.78
N GLU A 72 -7.75 -0.55 -24.91
CA GLU A 72 -9.21 -0.66 -25.03
C GLU A 72 -9.76 -1.79 -24.15
N GLU A 73 -9.14 -2.97 -24.18
CA GLU A 73 -9.52 -4.09 -23.31
C GLU A 73 -9.41 -3.75 -21.81
N ARG A 74 -8.38 -3.02 -21.41
CA ARG A 74 -8.24 -2.52 -20.03
C ARG A 74 -9.34 -1.52 -19.69
N ALA A 75 -9.63 -0.61 -20.62
CA ALA A 75 -10.66 0.42 -20.43
C ALA A 75 -12.06 -0.18 -20.28
N GLU A 76 -12.35 -1.31 -20.96
CA GLU A 76 -13.59 -2.05 -20.81
C GLU A 76 -13.77 -2.67 -19.43
N LYS A 77 -12.66 -3.16 -18.83
CA LYS A 77 -12.66 -3.72 -17.48
C LYS A 77 -12.75 -2.67 -16.37
N MET A 78 -12.39 -1.41 -16.69
CA MET A 78 -12.44 -0.30 -15.76
C MET A 78 -13.80 0.37 -15.79
N VAL A 79 -14.76 -0.23 -15.07
CA VAL A 79 -16.12 0.29 -14.87
C VAL A 79 -16.30 0.79 -13.44
N ASN A 80 -17.36 1.55 -13.20
CA ASN A 80 -17.71 1.95 -11.84
C ASN A 80 -17.92 0.70 -10.95
N GLY A 81 -17.27 0.68 -9.80
CA GLY A 81 -17.24 -0.48 -8.91
C GLY A 81 -16.02 -1.39 -9.08
N SER A 82 -15.24 -1.25 -10.15
CA SER A 82 -14.01 -2.02 -10.32
C SER A 82 -12.88 -1.48 -9.45
N TYR A 83 -12.06 -2.37 -8.93
CA TYR A 83 -10.81 -1.99 -8.27
C TYR A 83 -9.71 -1.76 -9.30
N VAL A 84 -8.98 -0.67 -9.11
CA VAL A 84 -7.87 -0.28 -9.97
C VAL A 84 -6.62 0.03 -9.15
N CYS A 85 -5.47 -0.22 -9.77
CA CYS A 85 -4.18 0.28 -9.32
C CYS A 85 -3.81 1.48 -10.18
N VAL A 86 -3.55 2.61 -9.54
CA VAL A 86 -3.14 3.86 -10.17
C VAL A 86 -1.71 4.17 -9.75
N ILE A 87 -0.87 4.46 -10.73
CA ILE A 87 0.51 4.91 -10.54
C ILE A 87 0.67 6.26 -11.21
N GLY A 88 1.17 7.25 -10.49
CA GLY A 88 1.32 8.59 -11.05
C GLY A 88 2.03 9.56 -10.12
N GLY A 89 2.23 10.78 -10.60
CA GLY A 89 2.79 11.88 -9.82
C GLY A 89 1.70 12.69 -9.13
N LEU A 90 1.99 13.20 -7.94
CA LEU A 90 1.10 14.13 -7.25
C LEU A 90 1.12 15.48 -7.96
N LYS A 91 -0.06 16.06 -8.10
CA LYS A 91 -0.26 17.42 -8.59
C LYS A 91 -1.30 18.13 -7.74
N GLU A 92 -1.13 19.43 -7.58
CA GLU A 92 -2.13 20.28 -6.97
C GLU A 92 -2.78 21.17 -8.05
N TYR A 93 -4.10 21.15 -8.10
CA TYR A 93 -4.87 21.99 -8.96
C TYR A 93 -6.02 22.64 -8.17
N ASN A 94 -6.08 23.97 -8.17
CA ASN A 94 -7.08 24.75 -7.43
C ASN A 94 -7.17 24.38 -5.93
N GLY A 95 -6.02 24.14 -5.28
CA GLY A 95 -5.96 23.77 -3.87
C GLY A 95 -6.42 22.34 -3.56
N LYS A 96 -6.62 21.51 -4.60
CA LYS A 96 -6.93 20.09 -4.45
C LYS A 96 -5.79 19.23 -4.97
N LEU A 97 -5.40 18.25 -4.17
CA LEU A 97 -4.45 17.22 -4.61
C LEU A 97 -5.15 16.24 -5.54
N ASN A 98 -4.50 15.96 -6.65
CA ASN A 98 -4.88 14.93 -7.60
C ASN A 98 -3.65 14.11 -8.01
N VAL A 99 -3.86 13.00 -8.68
CA VAL A 99 -2.79 12.19 -9.27
C VAL A 99 -2.82 12.34 -10.79
N SER A 100 -1.72 12.83 -11.35
CA SER A 100 -1.47 12.71 -12.79
C SER A 100 -0.98 11.30 -13.05
N ALA A 101 -1.90 10.44 -13.51
CA ALA A 101 -1.63 9.02 -13.66
C ALA A 101 -0.80 8.75 -14.93
N TYR A 102 0.25 7.95 -14.76
CA TYR A 102 1.04 7.39 -15.85
C TYR A 102 0.47 6.04 -16.30
N ASP A 103 -0.07 5.28 -15.34
CA ASP A 103 -0.71 4.00 -15.59
C ASP A 103 -1.93 3.82 -14.68
N VAL A 104 -3.00 3.30 -15.27
CA VAL A 104 -4.21 2.86 -14.56
C VAL A 104 -4.56 1.49 -15.07
N ARG A 105 -4.58 0.50 -14.19
CA ARG A 105 -4.89 -0.88 -14.55
C ARG A 105 -5.95 -1.49 -13.64
N PRO A 106 -6.82 -2.35 -14.17
CA PRO A 106 -7.76 -3.09 -13.35
C PRO A 106 -7.02 -4.10 -12.46
N ILE A 107 -7.56 -4.37 -11.28
CA ILE A 107 -7.07 -5.41 -10.39
C ILE A 107 -7.89 -6.67 -10.66
N GLU A 108 -7.22 -7.74 -11.07
CA GLU A 108 -7.82 -9.05 -11.33
C GLU A 108 -7.67 -9.99 -10.12
N ASP A 109 -6.56 -9.87 -9.39
CA ASP A 109 -6.31 -10.63 -8.15
C ASP A 109 -6.52 -9.74 -6.92
N PHE A 110 -7.56 -10.02 -6.15
CA PHE A 110 -7.88 -9.26 -4.93
C PHE A 110 -6.85 -9.41 -3.81
N ASN A 111 -5.95 -10.38 -3.87
CA ASN A 111 -4.80 -10.44 -2.96
C ASN A 111 -3.91 -9.21 -3.10
N GLU A 112 -3.89 -8.58 -4.29
CA GLU A 112 -3.16 -7.33 -4.50
C GLU A 112 -3.68 -6.19 -3.63
N ILE A 113 -4.98 -6.13 -3.39
CA ILE A 113 -5.60 -5.14 -2.51
C ILE A 113 -5.08 -5.32 -1.08
N THR A 114 -5.14 -6.56 -0.57
CA THR A 114 -4.64 -6.89 0.77
C THR A 114 -3.15 -6.58 0.91
N HIS A 115 -2.36 -6.96 -0.09
CA HIS A 115 -0.92 -6.67 -0.13
C HIS A 115 -0.65 -5.17 -0.09
N HIS A 116 -1.40 -4.38 -0.89
CA HIS A 116 -1.24 -2.94 -0.95
C HIS A 116 -1.48 -2.28 0.42
N TYR A 117 -2.54 -2.67 1.12
CA TYR A 117 -2.82 -2.13 2.45
C TYR A 117 -1.75 -2.50 3.47
N LEU A 118 -1.30 -3.76 3.48
CA LEU A 118 -0.22 -4.19 4.38
C LEU A 118 1.08 -3.43 4.09
N GLU A 119 1.41 -3.23 2.82
CA GLU A 119 2.58 -2.45 2.42
C GLU A 119 2.47 -0.97 2.85
N ALA A 120 1.28 -0.37 2.70
CA ALA A 120 1.03 1.00 3.11
C ALA A 120 1.19 1.18 4.63
N ILE A 121 0.63 0.26 5.43
CA ILE A 121 0.76 0.25 6.88
C ILE A 121 2.23 0.05 7.29
N TYR A 122 2.91 -0.94 6.70
CA TYR A 122 4.32 -1.22 7.00
C TYR A 122 5.21 -0.02 6.68
N SER A 123 5.03 0.58 5.50
CA SER A 123 5.81 1.75 5.07
C SER A 123 5.61 2.94 6.01
N HIS A 124 4.36 3.22 6.38
CA HIS A 124 4.03 4.29 7.33
C HIS A 124 4.66 4.03 8.70
N ALA A 125 4.49 2.84 9.25
CA ALA A 125 5.03 2.46 10.55
C ALA A 125 6.58 2.52 10.58
N LYS A 126 7.22 2.14 9.47
CA LYS A 126 8.68 2.25 9.31
C LYS A 126 9.13 3.70 9.23
N GLN A 127 8.43 4.54 8.50
CA GLN A 127 8.78 5.95 8.32
C GLN A 127 8.57 6.77 9.61
N THR A 128 7.51 6.49 10.34
CA THR A 128 7.20 7.16 11.61
C THR A 128 7.96 6.58 12.81
N ASN A 129 8.90 5.66 12.60
CA ASN A 129 9.63 4.92 13.65
C ASN A 129 8.72 4.18 14.64
N ALA A 130 7.48 3.93 14.29
CA ALA A 130 6.56 3.11 15.09
C ALA A 130 7.04 1.63 15.16
N ILE A 131 7.73 1.17 14.10
CA ILE A 131 8.45 -0.10 14.09
C ILE A 131 9.94 0.23 14.13
N LYS A 132 10.60 -0.01 15.27
CA LYS A 132 12.06 -0.06 15.32
C LYS A 132 12.47 -1.32 14.54
N THR A 133 12.94 -1.15 13.32
CA THR A 133 13.67 -2.22 12.64
C THR A 133 14.95 -2.42 13.45
N GLY A 134 14.94 -3.40 14.34
CA GLY A 134 16.10 -3.80 15.11
C GLY A 134 17.24 -4.15 14.14
N GLY A 135 18.20 -3.24 14.01
CA GLY A 135 19.50 -3.57 13.49
C GLY A 135 20.07 -4.65 14.39
N GLY A 136 20.50 -5.74 13.77
CA GLY A 136 20.97 -7.00 14.30
C GLY A 136 21.63 -6.99 15.69
N GLY A 137 21.11 -7.84 16.50
CA GLY A 137 21.68 -8.37 17.71
C GLY A 137 20.88 -9.61 18.00
N ALA A 138 21.36 -10.74 17.50
CA ALA A 138 20.84 -12.06 17.87
C ALA A 138 21.13 -12.28 19.36
N ALA A 139 20.20 -11.87 20.21
CA ALA A 139 20.03 -12.46 21.52
C ALA A 139 18.98 -13.55 21.32
N ALA A 140 19.44 -14.77 21.19
CA ALA A 140 18.59 -15.94 21.28
C ALA A 140 17.78 -15.85 22.58
N PRO A 141 16.46 -16.11 22.55
CA PRO A 141 15.74 -16.29 23.80
C PRO A 141 16.33 -17.52 24.47
N SER A 142 16.99 -17.30 25.61
CA SER A 142 17.41 -18.41 26.49
C SER A 142 16.15 -19.20 26.82
N SER A 143 16.13 -20.42 26.35
CA SER A 143 15.09 -21.39 26.60
C SER A 143 15.01 -21.65 28.09
N ALA A 144 14.04 -20.99 28.74
CA ALA A 144 13.55 -21.44 30.03
C ALA A 144 12.59 -22.61 29.82
N PHE A 145 13.06 -23.68 29.20
CA PHE A 145 12.46 -25.00 29.35
C PHE A 145 13.06 -25.61 30.58
N GLY A 146 12.33 -25.47 31.69
CA GLY A 146 12.66 -26.17 32.94
C GLY A 146 12.81 -27.65 32.68
N ALA A 147 13.99 -28.14 32.98
CA ALA A 147 14.29 -29.57 32.98
C ALA A 147 13.29 -30.28 33.87
N PHE A 148 12.43 -31.06 33.29
CA PHE A 148 11.63 -32.05 33.98
C PHE A 148 12.62 -33.17 34.39
N ASN A 149 12.98 -33.16 35.68
CA ASN A 149 13.83 -34.18 36.28
C ASN A 149 12.90 -35.27 36.87
N PRO A 150 12.80 -36.47 36.28
CA PRO A 150 12.13 -37.58 36.90
C PRO A 150 13.13 -38.27 37.85
N SER A 151 13.33 -37.70 39.04
CA SER A 151 14.01 -38.45 40.12
C SER A 151 13.08 -39.52 40.68
N GLY A 152 13.23 -40.73 40.26
CA GLY A 152 13.59 -41.91 40.93
C GLY A 152 12.84 -42.23 42.25
N GLY A 153 11.71 -42.92 42.13
CA GLY A 153 11.23 -43.73 43.22
C GLY A 153 11.89 -45.13 43.16
N ARG A 154 12.93 -45.33 43.95
CA ARG A 154 13.41 -46.67 44.29
C ARG A 154 12.38 -47.30 45.20
N VAL A 155 11.72 -48.34 44.77
CA VAL A 155 11.02 -49.29 45.64
C VAL A 155 12.01 -50.38 45.99
N SER A 156 12.39 -50.41 47.26
CA SER A 156 13.09 -51.50 47.88
C SER A 156 12.11 -52.65 48.00
N ALA A 157 12.40 -53.73 47.31
CA ALA A 157 11.81 -55.00 47.64
C ALA A 157 12.68 -55.60 48.78
N ASP A 158 12.14 -55.66 49.97
CA ASP A 158 12.71 -56.40 51.05
C ASP A 158 11.96 -57.71 51.18
N ALA A 159 12.74 -58.73 51.27
CA ALA A 159 12.37 -60.17 51.37
C ALA A 159 11.69 -60.44 52.67
N MET A 160 10.84 -61.47 52.68
CA MET A 160 10.77 -62.40 53.75
C MET A 160 9.96 -63.67 53.39
N ASP A 161 10.65 -64.75 53.55
CA ASP A 161 10.23 -66.16 53.84
C ASP A 161 9.33 -66.82 52.81
#